data_601a9dbb78d28de7bf65bf470b54610c
#
_entry.id   601a9dbb78d28de7bf65bf470b54610c
#
_cell.length_a   1.000
_cell.length_b   1.000
_cell.length_c   1.000
_cell.angle_alpha   90.00
_cell.angle_beta   90.00
_cell.angle_gamma   90.00
#
_symmetry.space_group_name_H-M   'P 1'
#
loop_
_entity.id
_entity.type
_entity.pdbx_description
1 polymer ?
#
loop_
_entity_poly.entity_id
_entity_poly.type
_entity_poly.pdbx_seq_one_letter_code
_entity_poly.pdbx_strand_id
1 'polypeptide(L)'
;MAESENEPKVLANIPFLFYDVIGRTFPGGFLLLGSVLSLWHVLPIGDAFVRFLAVARVSELSTGAATVVIGTSLLIFAIISTFLGFFVLSPLSNLLVEKLWGLCAPLRLEGMSKFLGTENLQFLQTQFKIQFGFEPSDESLNRSSFLCAYFIWKVNPGLGVMQGRYDADLLAAQSTVLASLVLFVGTLIERFRLGPDPFLTLWLVALGATLVGSFLAFEYQRKKRVYGRFGMFLALSNSPHEEPAHGKT
;
A
#
# COMPACT_ATOMS: atom_id res chain seq x y z
N MET A 1 35.17 21.08 19.37
CA MET A 1 33.71 20.97 19.46
C MET A 1 33.26 20.08 18.32
N ALA A 2 33.20 18.79 18.58
CA ALA A 2 32.76 17.76 17.64
C ALA A 2 31.75 16.89 18.39
N GLU A 3 30.53 17.39 18.47
CA GLU A 3 29.38 16.67 18.99
C GLU A 3 28.17 17.04 18.14
N SER A 4 27.70 16.08 17.37
CA SER A 4 26.30 15.81 17.01
C SER A 4 26.10 15.15 15.64
N GLU A 5 27.01 14.27 15.20
CA GLU A 5 26.78 13.46 13.97
C GLU A 5 26.13 12.09 14.25
N ASN A 6 25.72 11.81 15.47
CA ASN A 6 25.09 10.54 15.84
C ASN A 6 23.63 10.71 16.33
N GLU A 7 22.87 11.64 15.77
CA GLU A 7 21.41 11.48 15.92
C GLU A 7 20.98 10.20 15.20
N PRO A 8 20.30 9.31 15.91
CA PRO A 8 20.12 7.95 15.44
C PRO A 8 19.27 7.98 14.17
N LYS A 9 19.85 7.51 13.05
CA LYS A 9 19.16 7.22 11.77
C LYS A 9 17.87 6.41 11.96
N VAL A 10 17.63 5.88 13.14
CA VAL A 10 16.42 5.18 13.59
C VAL A 10 15.20 6.11 13.58
N LEU A 11 15.33 7.37 14.05
CA LEU A 11 14.19 8.31 14.08
C LEU A 11 13.75 8.76 12.69
N ALA A 12 14.65 8.81 11.72
CA ALA A 12 14.30 9.12 10.32
C ALA A 12 13.49 8.01 9.64
N ASN A 13 13.59 6.77 10.14
CA ASN A 13 12.88 5.60 9.57
C ASN A 13 11.51 5.33 10.25
N ILE A 14 11.21 5.96 11.38
CA ILE A 14 9.92 5.79 12.08
C ILE A 14 8.72 6.11 11.18
N PRO A 15 8.69 7.23 10.42
CA PRO A 15 7.57 7.51 9.53
C PRO A 15 7.37 6.42 8.47
N PHE A 16 8.45 5.86 7.93
CA PHE A 16 8.40 4.80 6.92
C PHE A 16 7.80 3.51 7.49
N LEU A 17 8.29 3.07 8.65
CA LEU A 17 7.77 1.89 9.33
C LEU A 17 6.28 2.05 9.67
N PHE A 18 5.87 3.24 10.10
CA PHE A 18 4.50 3.57 10.42
C PHE A 18 3.58 3.49 9.20
N TYR A 19 3.99 4.05 8.05
CA TYR A 19 3.23 3.96 6.80
C TYR A 19 3.13 2.52 6.28
N ASP A 20 4.21 1.74 6.39
CA ASP A 20 4.21 0.34 5.95
C ASP A 20 3.29 -0.52 6.82
N VAL A 21 3.32 -0.33 8.14
CA VAL A 21 2.43 -1.03 9.07
C VAL A 21 0.97 -0.66 8.82
N ILE A 22 0.64 0.63 8.71
CA ILE A 22 -0.75 1.06 8.44
C ILE A 22 -1.22 0.54 7.08
N GLY A 23 -0.38 0.68 6.04
CA GLY A 23 -0.70 0.24 4.68
C GLY A 23 -1.01 -1.26 4.58
N ARG A 24 -0.50 -2.07 5.51
CA ARG A 24 -0.77 -3.51 5.58
C ARG A 24 -1.87 -3.87 6.57
N THR A 25 -1.91 -3.20 7.72
CA THR A 25 -2.90 -3.46 8.77
C THR A 25 -4.31 -3.08 8.31
N PHE A 26 -4.47 -1.97 7.62
CA PHE A 26 -5.78 -1.50 7.16
C PHE A 26 -6.49 -2.50 6.23
N PRO A 27 -5.88 -3.01 5.14
CA PRO A 27 -6.54 -4.02 4.31
C PRO A 27 -6.88 -5.32 5.05
N GLY A 28 -6.01 -5.76 5.97
CA GLY A 28 -6.26 -6.94 6.79
C GLY A 28 -7.43 -6.74 7.76
N GLY A 29 -7.51 -5.57 8.41
CA GLY A 29 -8.63 -5.18 9.26
C GLY A 29 -9.94 -5.04 8.49
N PHE A 30 -9.87 -4.46 7.30
CA PHE A 30 -11.01 -4.35 6.40
C PHE A 30 -11.53 -5.73 5.97
N LEU A 31 -10.62 -6.68 5.64
CA LEU A 31 -11.01 -8.05 5.32
C LEU A 31 -11.67 -8.74 6.52
N LEU A 32 -11.12 -8.61 7.73
CA LEU A 32 -11.68 -9.21 8.95
C LEU A 32 -13.06 -8.67 9.26
N LEU A 33 -13.21 -7.34 9.38
CA LEU A 33 -14.49 -6.71 9.69
C LEU A 33 -15.51 -6.96 8.59
N GLY A 34 -15.09 -6.86 7.35
CA GLY A 34 -15.95 -7.13 6.20
C GLY A 34 -16.43 -8.58 6.16
N SER A 35 -15.58 -9.55 6.55
CA SER A 35 -15.97 -10.96 6.65
C SER A 35 -17.01 -11.17 7.76
N VAL A 36 -16.82 -10.53 8.92
CA VAL A 36 -17.81 -10.55 10.01
C VAL A 36 -19.15 -10.00 9.54
N LEU A 37 -19.17 -8.86 8.85
CA LEU A 37 -20.39 -8.24 8.33
C LEU A 37 -21.04 -9.08 7.23
N SER A 38 -20.27 -9.67 6.33
CA SER A 38 -20.76 -10.53 5.26
C SER A 38 -21.38 -11.84 5.79
N LEU A 39 -20.80 -12.40 6.86
CA LEU A 39 -21.22 -13.66 7.45
C LEU A 39 -22.17 -13.48 8.65
N TRP A 40 -22.59 -12.24 8.94
CA TRP A 40 -23.41 -11.91 10.11
C TRP A 40 -24.71 -12.73 10.21
N HIS A 41 -25.32 -13.01 9.08
CA HIS A 41 -26.57 -13.79 9.02
C HIS A 41 -26.36 -15.31 8.92
N VAL A 42 -25.16 -15.77 8.55
CA VAL A 42 -24.85 -17.19 8.36
C VAL A 42 -24.28 -17.82 9.62
N LEU A 43 -23.39 -17.09 10.27
CA LEU A 43 -22.79 -17.51 11.54
C LEU A 43 -23.54 -16.81 12.68
N PRO A 44 -23.81 -17.50 13.79
CA PRO A 44 -24.40 -16.89 14.98
C PRO A 44 -23.37 -15.97 15.67
N ILE A 45 -22.75 -15.06 14.88
CA ILE A 45 -21.70 -14.17 15.35
C ILE A 45 -22.29 -13.20 16.37
N GLY A 46 -23.49 -12.70 16.13
CA GLY A 46 -24.20 -11.86 17.08
C GLY A 46 -24.42 -12.57 18.41
N ASP A 47 -24.92 -13.81 18.38
CA ASP A 47 -25.11 -14.64 19.58
C ASP A 47 -23.78 -15.01 20.23
N ALA A 48 -22.76 -15.35 19.46
CA ALA A 48 -21.42 -15.65 19.97
C ALA A 48 -20.80 -14.40 20.62
N PHE A 49 -20.98 -13.22 20.04
CA PHE A 49 -20.52 -11.96 20.59
C PHE A 49 -21.25 -11.59 21.88
N VAL A 50 -22.59 -11.73 21.92
CA VAL A 50 -23.38 -11.51 23.13
C VAL A 50 -23.00 -12.49 24.23
N ARG A 51 -22.79 -13.80 23.89
CA ARG A 51 -22.31 -14.81 24.85
C ARG A 51 -20.90 -14.48 25.35
N PHE A 52 -20.00 -14.02 24.47
CA PHE A 52 -18.66 -13.58 24.86
C PHE A 52 -18.74 -12.41 25.86
N LEU A 53 -19.56 -11.37 25.58
CA LEU A 53 -19.77 -10.27 26.50
C LEU A 53 -20.37 -10.70 27.83
N ALA A 54 -21.31 -11.65 27.81
CA ALA A 54 -21.93 -12.21 29.01
C ALA A 54 -20.94 -13.03 29.83
N VAL A 55 -20.15 -13.90 29.19
CA VAL A 55 -19.10 -14.70 29.85
C VAL A 55 -18.00 -13.80 30.41
N ALA A 56 -17.59 -12.79 29.69
CA ALA A 56 -16.61 -11.80 30.14
C ALA A 56 -17.15 -10.87 31.23
N ARG A 57 -18.46 -10.93 31.53
CA ARG A 57 -19.16 -10.06 32.51
C ARG A 57 -18.78 -8.60 32.37
N VAL A 58 -18.69 -8.11 31.14
CA VAL A 58 -18.15 -6.77 30.84
C VAL A 58 -18.98 -5.69 31.56
N SER A 59 -20.28 -5.92 31.76
CA SER A 59 -21.16 -5.03 32.49
C SER A 59 -20.90 -4.97 34.00
N GLU A 60 -20.26 -5.99 34.57
CA GLU A 60 -19.93 -6.09 36.01
C GLU A 60 -18.48 -5.68 36.30
N LEU A 61 -17.67 -5.46 35.24
CA LEU A 61 -16.28 -5.08 35.40
C LEU A 61 -16.15 -3.64 35.90
N SER A 62 -15.20 -3.42 36.79
CA SER A 62 -14.78 -2.04 37.10
C SER A 62 -14.29 -1.35 35.82
N THR A 63 -14.39 -0.03 35.75
CA THR A 63 -13.97 0.75 34.56
C THR A 63 -12.53 0.39 34.13
N GLY A 64 -11.63 0.14 35.07
CA GLY A 64 -10.26 -0.28 34.77
C GLY A 64 -10.18 -1.65 34.10
N ALA A 65 -10.93 -2.65 34.60
CA ALA A 65 -10.94 -3.98 34.03
C ALA A 65 -11.60 -4.00 32.62
N ALA A 66 -12.67 -3.25 32.42
CA ALA A 66 -13.29 -3.09 31.12
C ALA A 66 -12.32 -2.48 30.09
N THR A 67 -11.54 -1.46 30.49
CA THR A 67 -10.52 -0.84 29.65
C THR A 67 -9.44 -1.85 29.24
N VAL A 68 -9.00 -2.71 30.18
CA VAL A 68 -8.00 -3.75 29.86
C VAL A 68 -8.56 -4.77 28.87
N VAL A 69 -9.81 -5.24 29.05
CA VAL A 69 -10.42 -6.20 28.12
C VAL A 69 -10.58 -5.61 26.73
N ILE A 70 -11.07 -4.38 26.60
CA ILE A 70 -11.21 -3.68 25.33
C ILE A 70 -9.84 -3.47 24.69
N GLY A 71 -8.87 -2.98 25.45
CA GLY A 71 -7.52 -2.72 24.95
C GLY A 71 -6.84 -4.01 24.44
N THR A 72 -6.97 -5.11 25.18
CA THR A 72 -6.44 -6.42 24.77
C THR A 72 -7.13 -6.93 23.50
N SER A 73 -8.45 -6.78 23.40
CA SER A 73 -9.21 -7.17 22.20
C SER A 73 -8.80 -6.37 20.96
N LEU A 74 -8.61 -5.07 21.10
CA LEU A 74 -8.13 -4.19 20.02
C LEU A 74 -6.69 -4.56 19.61
N LEU A 75 -5.83 -4.90 20.57
CA LEU A 75 -4.46 -5.35 20.29
C LEU A 75 -4.47 -6.66 19.51
N ILE A 76 -5.24 -7.66 19.94
CA ILE A 76 -5.38 -8.94 19.25
C ILE A 76 -5.92 -8.70 17.81
N PHE A 77 -6.95 -7.87 17.68
CA PHE A 77 -7.48 -7.50 16.37
C PHE A 77 -6.42 -6.85 15.48
N ALA A 78 -5.64 -5.92 16.00
CA ALA A 78 -4.55 -5.26 15.26
C ALA A 78 -3.47 -6.26 14.83
N ILE A 79 -3.08 -7.20 15.70
CA ILE A 79 -2.11 -8.26 15.38
C ILE A 79 -2.62 -9.17 14.26
N ILE A 80 -3.87 -9.66 14.35
CA ILE A 80 -4.46 -10.51 13.33
C ILE A 80 -4.61 -9.75 12.01
N SER A 81 -5.07 -8.49 12.06
CA SER A 81 -5.19 -7.62 10.89
C SER A 81 -3.85 -7.41 10.18
N THR A 82 -2.80 -7.15 10.95
CA THR A 82 -1.44 -6.99 10.43
C THR A 82 -0.94 -8.29 9.81
N PHE A 83 -1.16 -9.41 10.48
CA PHE A 83 -0.79 -10.73 9.96
C PHE A 83 -1.48 -11.04 8.62
N LEU A 84 -2.79 -10.86 8.54
CA LEU A 84 -3.55 -11.06 7.29
C LEU A 84 -3.10 -10.12 6.19
N GLY A 85 -2.88 -8.85 6.51
CA GLY A 85 -2.40 -7.86 5.54
C GLY A 85 -1.00 -8.19 5.03
N PHE A 86 -0.09 -8.56 5.92
CA PHE A 86 1.31 -8.81 5.60
C PHE A 86 1.53 -10.14 4.89
N PHE A 87 1.02 -11.24 5.47
CA PHE A 87 1.35 -12.59 5.02
C PHE A 87 0.36 -13.14 3.99
N VAL A 88 -0.85 -12.63 3.93
CA VAL A 88 -1.89 -13.14 3.02
C VAL A 88 -2.18 -12.14 1.90
N LEU A 89 -2.67 -10.95 2.25
CA LEU A 89 -3.13 -10.00 1.23
C LEU A 89 -2.00 -9.41 0.41
N SER A 90 -0.88 -9.03 1.04
CA SER A 90 0.24 -8.38 0.36
C SER A 90 0.84 -9.26 -0.76
N PRO A 91 1.25 -10.51 -0.52
CA PRO A 91 1.80 -11.36 -1.59
C PRO A 91 0.75 -11.73 -2.63
N LEU A 92 -0.50 -12.03 -2.22
CA LEU A 92 -1.56 -12.37 -3.16
C LEU A 92 -1.96 -11.18 -4.03
N SER A 93 -2.06 -9.98 -3.47
CA SER A 93 -2.40 -8.77 -4.23
C SER A 93 -1.30 -8.41 -5.24
N ASN A 94 -0.03 -8.58 -4.87
CA ASN A 94 1.09 -8.38 -5.78
C ASN A 94 1.01 -9.35 -6.98
N LEU A 95 0.67 -10.62 -6.70
CA LEU A 95 0.52 -11.62 -7.76
C LEU A 95 -0.72 -11.39 -8.62
N LEU A 96 -1.89 -11.22 -7.99
CA LEU A 96 -3.17 -11.19 -8.69
C LEU A 96 -3.52 -9.81 -9.24
N VAL A 97 -3.30 -8.74 -8.45
CA VAL A 97 -3.67 -7.38 -8.85
C VAL A 97 -2.57 -6.74 -9.69
N GLU A 98 -1.33 -6.68 -9.17
CA GLU A 98 -0.26 -5.96 -9.87
C GLU A 98 0.19 -6.69 -11.14
N LYS A 99 0.48 -8.00 -11.06
CA LYS A 99 0.98 -8.75 -12.23
C LYS A 99 -0.10 -8.96 -13.29
N LEU A 100 -1.30 -9.44 -12.92
CA LEU A 100 -2.36 -9.66 -13.90
C LEU A 100 -2.81 -8.35 -14.55
N TRP A 101 -3.01 -7.30 -13.75
CA TRP A 101 -3.37 -6.00 -14.30
C TRP A 101 -2.25 -5.38 -15.14
N GLY A 102 -0.98 -5.58 -14.73
CA GLY A 102 0.19 -5.17 -15.51
C GLY A 102 0.24 -5.80 -16.91
N LEU A 103 -0.27 -7.03 -17.06
CA LEU A 103 -0.41 -7.68 -18.37
C LEU A 103 -1.57 -7.09 -19.17
N CYS A 104 -2.70 -6.78 -18.53
CA CYS A 104 -3.89 -6.25 -19.21
C CYS A 104 -3.74 -4.77 -19.59
N ALA A 105 -3.09 -3.98 -18.73
CA ALA A 105 -2.92 -2.54 -18.89
C ALA A 105 -1.46 -2.13 -18.63
N PRO A 106 -0.52 -2.44 -19.53
CA PRO A 106 0.88 -2.10 -19.34
C PRO A 106 1.08 -0.57 -19.29
N LEU A 107 2.01 -0.13 -18.45
CA LEU A 107 2.45 1.26 -18.45
C LEU A 107 3.26 1.53 -19.73
N ARG A 108 3.07 2.71 -20.33
CA ARG A 108 3.71 3.10 -21.59
C ARG A 108 4.44 4.43 -21.45
N LEU A 109 5.44 4.63 -22.31
CA LEU A 109 6.19 5.88 -22.41
C LEU A 109 5.27 7.07 -22.77
N GLU A 110 4.23 6.83 -23.57
CA GLU A 110 3.22 7.85 -23.86
C GLU A 110 2.53 8.38 -22.58
N GLY A 111 2.21 7.48 -21.64
CA GLY A 111 1.68 7.89 -20.32
C GLY A 111 2.70 8.69 -19.53
N MET A 112 3.99 8.34 -19.63
CA MET A 112 5.08 9.06 -18.99
C MET A 112 5.28 10.44 -19.61
N SER A 113 5.17 10.59 -20.93
CA SER A 113 5.26 11.90 -21.60
C SER A 113 4.17 12.87 -21.14
N LYS A 114 2.95 12.35 -20.89
CA LYS A 114 1.83 13.14 -20.33
C LYS A 114 2.09 13.55 -18.86
N PHE A 115 2.85 12.76 -18.12
CA PHE A 115 3.17 13.03 -16.73
C PHE A 115 4.37 13.97 -16.56
N LEU A 116 5.43 13.79 -17.32
CA LEU A 116 6.69 14.54 -17.22
C LEU A 116 6.80 15.69 -18.23
N GLY A 117 6.03 15.68 -19.32
CA GLY A 117 6.21 16.53 -20.48
C GLY A 117 7.13 15.90 -21.54
N THR A 118 6.92 16.24 -22.80
CA THR A 118 7.66 15.66 -23.94
C THR A 118 9.14 16.01 -23.93
N GLU A 119 9.50 17.25 -23.59
CA GLU A 119 10.88 17.70 -23.49
C GLU A 119 11.66 16.95 -22.41
N ASN A 120 11.04 16.80 -21.23
CA ASN A 120 11.62 16.06 -20.12
C ASN A 120 11.78 14.57 -20.45
N LEU A 121 10.91 14.00 -21.29
CA LEU A 121 11.06 12.61 -21.73
C LEU A 121 12.28 12.41 -22.63
N GLN A 122 12.52 13.31 -23.59
CA GLN A 122 13.70 13.24 -24.45
C GLN A 122 15.00 13.39 -23.63
N PHE A 123 14.99 14.35 -22.72
CA PHE A 123 16.10 14.54 -21.81
C PHE A 123 16.33 13.33 -20.92
N LEU A 124 15.25 12.73 -20.37
CA LEU A 124 15.30 11.49 -19.61
C LEU A 124 15.98 10.35 -20.40
N GLN A 125 15.55 10.12 -21.63
CA GLN A 125 16.09 9.08 -22.48
C GLN A 125 17.60 9.26 -22.69
N THR A 126 18.02 10.51 -22.93
CA THR A 126 19.45 10.85 -23.07
C THR A 126 20.24 10.59 -21.79
N GLN A 127 19.77 11.10 -20.64
CA GLN A 127 20.42 10.90 -19.35
C GLN A 127 20.45 9.43 -18.93
N PHE A 128 19.36 8.71 -19.19
CA PHE A 128 19.28 7.30 -18.88
C PHE A 128 20.26 6.48 -19.72
N LYS A 129 20.42 6.81 -21.01
CA LYS A 129 21.40 6.21 -21.90
C LYS A 129 22.84 6.46 -21.44
N ILE A 130 23.14 7.69 -21.02
CA ILE A 130 24.45 8.06 -20.45
C ILE A 130 24.74 7.24 -19.19
N GLN A 131 23.75 7.12 -18.28
CA GLN A 131 23.95 6.49 -16.98
C GLN A 131 23.93 4.97 -17.01
N PHE A 132 23.08 4.35 -17.85
CA PHE A 132 22.81 2.92 -17.85
C PHE A 132 23.13 2.22 -19.18
N GLY A 133 23.52 2.95 -20.22
CA GLY A 133 23.94 2.40 -21.51
C GLY A 133 22.79 1.99 -22.46
N PHE A 134 21.53 2.22 -22.11
CA PHE A 134 20.36 1.94 -22.96
C PHE A 134 19.24 2.97 -22.75
N GLU A 135 18.30 3.04 -23.68
CA GLU A 135 17.13 3.90 -23.57
C GLU A 135 15.94 3.16 -22.98
N PRO A 136 15.11 3.79 -22.11
CA PRO A 136 13.88 3.19 -21.66
C PRO A 136 12.92 2.94 -22.82
N SER A 137 12.31 1.76 -22.86
CA SER A 137 11.26 1.39 -23.81
C SER A 137 10.02 0.91 -23.05
N ASP A 138 8.89 0.78 -23.73
CA ASP A 138 7.67 0.26 -23.11
C ASP A 138 7.89 -1.12 -22.47
N GLU A 139 8.67 -1.98 -23.09
CA GLU A 139 8.98 -3.31 -22.59
C GLU A 139 9.93 -3.27 -21.37
N SER A 140 10.86 -2.33 -21.36
CA SER A 140 11.85 -2.19 -20.28
C SER A 140 11.43 -1.23 -19.16
N LEU A 141 10.24 -0.59 -19.26
CA LEU A 141 9.83 0.52 -18.39
C LEU A 141 9.90 0.18 -16.89
N ASN A 142 9.40 -0.99 -16.50
CA ASN A 142 9.48 -1.45 -15.11
C ASN A 142 10.93 -1.66 -14.66
N ARG A 143 11.75 -2.32 -15.47
CA ARG A 143 13.18 -2.55 -15.19
C ARG A 143 13.91 -1.21 -15.07
N SER A 144 13.66 -0.29 -15.98
CA SER A 144 14.22 1.07 -15.97
C SER A 144 13.83 1.85 -14.72
N SER A 145 12.57 1.73 -14.29
CA SER A 145 12.09 2.31 -13.03
C SER A 145 12.83 1.77 -11.79
N PHE A 146 13.16 0.48 -11.76
CA PHE A 146 13.97 -0.11 -10.68
C PHE A 146 15.42 0.43 -10.68
N LEU A 147 16.01 0.63 -11.86
CA LEU A 147 17.35 1.22 -11.96
C LEU A 147 17.34 2.68 -11.48
N CYS A 148 16.31 3.46 -11.83
CA CYS A 148 16.13 4.78 -11.25
C CYS A 148 16.02 4.74 -9.74
N ALA A 149 15.23 3.80 -9.18
CA ALA A 149 15.09 3.66 -7.73
C ALA A 149 16.43 3.37 -7.06
N TYR A 150 17.21 2.44 -7.60
CA TYR A 150 18.55 2.12 -7.10
C TYR A 150 19.49 3.33 -7.16
N PHE A 151 19.49 4.06 -8.28
CA PHE A 151 20.30 5.28 -8.44
C PHE A 151 19.94 6.33 -7.40
N ILE A 152 18.65 6.61 -7.22
CA ILE A 152 18.15 7.58 -6.25
C ILE A 152 18.59 7.22 -4.83
N TRP A 153 18.44 5.95 -4.43
CA TRP A 153 18.91 5.46 -3.13
C TRP A 153 20.39 5.67 -2.92
N LYS A 154 21.19 5.44 -3.97
CA LYS A 154 22.64 5.60 -3.91
C LYS A 154 23.07 7.06 -3.79
N VAL A 155 22.40 7.97 -4.53
CA VAL A 155 22.78 9.39 -4.63
C VAL A 155 22.16 10.21 -3.49
N ASN A 156 20.87 9.95 -3.18
CA ASN A 156 20.15 10.69 -2.14
C ASN A 156 19.24 9.75 -1.34
N PRO A 157 19.73 9.20 -0.21
CA PRO A 157 18.95 8.30 0.64
C PRO A 157 17.63 8.92 1.16
N GLY A 158 17.57 10.24 1.35
CA GLY A 158 16.34 10.94 1.77
C GLY A 158 15.23 10.84 0.75
N LEU A 159 15.53 10.97 -0.54
CA LEU A 159 14.58 10.72 -1.61
C LEU A 159 14.23 9.23 -1.75
N GLY A 160 15.15 8.34 -1.40
CA GLY A 160 14.89 6.91 -1.30
C GLY A 160 13.77 6.60 -0.30
N VAL A 161 13.71 7.26 0.84
CA VAL A 161 12.63 7.12 1.83
C VAL A 161 11.27 7.52 1.22
N MET A 162 11.21 8.58 0.41
CA MET A 162 9.98 8.97 -0.30
C MET A 162 9.52 7.90 -1.29
N GLN A 163 10.44 7.20 -1.93
CA GLN A 163 10.08 6.06 -2.81
C GLN A 163 9.44 4.92 -2.04
N GLY A 164 9.99 4.58 -0.87
CA GLY A 164 9.41 3.59 0.02
C GLY A 164 7.96 3.90 0.39
N ARG A 165 7.62 5.19 0.56
CA ARG A 165 6.24 5.63 0.79
C ARG A 165 5.34 5.33 -0.43
N TYR A 166 5.82 5.55 -1.65
CA TYR A 166 5.03 5.19 -2.86
C TYR A 166 4.81 3.69 -2.98
N ASP A 167 5.80 2.88 -2.59
CA ASP A 167 5.65 1.43 -2.58
C ASP A 167 4.64 0.98 -1.49
N ALA A 168 4.64 1.59 -0.32
CA ALA A 168 3.67 1.31 0.74
C ALA A 168 2.24 1.72 0.35
N ASP A 169 2.07 2.92 -0.24
CA ASP A 169 0.76 3.40 -0.73
C ASP A 169 0.20 2.48 -1.82
N LEU A 170 1.05 2.02 -2.75
CA LEU A 170 0.65 1.08 -3.78
C LEU A 170 0.24 -0.27 -3.18
N LEU A 171 1.04 -0.79 -2.24
CA LEU A 171 0.76 -2.05 -1.57
C LEU A 171 -0.57 -2.00 -0.80
N ALA A 172 -0.85 -0.89 -0.11
CA ALA A 172 -2.11 -0.67 0.58
C ALA A 172 -3.30 -0.68 -0.41
N ALA A 173 -3.17 0.06 -1.51
CA ALA A 173 -4.22 0.14 -2.52
C ALA A 173 -4.51 -1.23 -3.16
N GLN A 174 -3.49 -1.96 -3.62
CA GLN A 174 -3.67 -3.26 -4.25
C GLN A 174 -4.20 -4.32 -3.28
N SER A 175 -3.79 -4.30 -2.01
CA SER A 175 -4.30 -5.20 -0.98
C SER A 175 -5.76 -4.91 -0.65
N THR A 176 -6.17 -3.63 -0.67
CA THR A 176 -7.56 -3.22 -0.49
C THR A 176 -8.43 -3.64 -1.68
N VAL A 177 -7.92 -3.57 -2.93
CA VAL A 177 -8.62 -4.11 -4.10
C VAL A 177 -8.90 -5.59 -3.93
N LEU A 178 -7.89 -6.39 -3.54
CA LEU A 178 -8.06 -7.82 -3.34
C LEU A 178 -9.05 -8.13 -2.19
N ALA A 179 -8.91 -7.45 -1.05
CA ALA A 179 -9.83 -7.62 0.08
C ALA A 179 -11.28 -7.28 -0.31
N SER A 180 -11.48 -6.15 -1.00
CA SER A 180 -12.80 -5.71 -1.49
C SER A 180 -13.39 -6.72 -2.48
N LEU A 181 -12.59 -7.27 -3.37
CA LEU A 181 -13.02 -8.26 -4.35
C LEU A 181 -13.47 -9.56 -3.66
N VAL A 182 -12.67 -10.07 -2.72
CA VAL A 182 -13.01 -11.27 -1.95
C VAL A 182 -14.30 -11.08 -1.16
N LEU A 183 -14.44 -9.94 -0.47
CA LEU A 183 -15.64 -9.63 0.29
C LEU A 183 -16.87 -9.44 -0.62
N PHE A 184 -16.71 -8.77 -1.76
CA PHE A 184 -17.79 -8.57 -2.72
C PHE A 184 -18.30 -9.88 -3.27
N VAL A 185 -17.40 -10.76 -3.71
CA VAL A 185 -17.77 -12.10 -4.22
C VAL A 185 -18.41 -12.97 -3.14
N GLY A 186 -17.82 -12.99 -1.94
CA GLY A 186 -18.37 -13.72 -0.80
C GLY A 186 -19.78 -13.25 -0.44
N THR A 187 -19.98 -11.93 -0.29
CA THR A 187 -21.29 -11.35 0.02
C THR A 187 -22.30 -11.58 -1.12
N LEU A 188 -21.85 -11.57 -2.38
CA LEU A 188 -22.71 -11.86 -3.53
C LEU A 188 -23.22 -13.31 -3.49
N ILE A 189 -22.35 -14.26 -3.16
CA ILE A 189 -22.72 -15.68 -2.99
C ILE A 189 -23.77 -15.83 -1.87
N GLU A 190 -23.54 -15.19 -0.72
CA GLU A 190 -24.50 -15.23 0.39
C GLU A 190 -25.83 -14.59 0.03
N ARG A 191 -25.82 -13.50 -0.70
CA ARG A 191 -27.04 -12.85 -1.22
C ARG A 191 -27.86 -13.77 -2.11
N PHE A 192 -27.20 -14.59 -2.93
CA PHE A 192 -27.90 -15.61 -3.75
C PHE A 192 -28.46 -16.76 -2.92
N ARG A 193 -27.79 -17.13 -1.81
CA ARG A 193 -28.23 -18.24 -0.95
C ARG A 193 -29.38 -17.85 -0.02
N LEU A 194 -29.33 -16.65 0.57
CA LEU A 194 -30.29 -16.17 1.56
C LEU A 194 -31.52 -15.46 0.94
N GLY A 195 -31.43 -15.13 -0.36
CA GLY A 195 -32.47 -14.35 -1.03
C GLY A 195 -32.36 -12.83 -0.80
N PRO A 196 -33.39 -12.05 -1.13
CA PRO A 196 -33.38 -10.60 -1.05
C PRO A 196 -33.32 -10.11 0.42
N ASP A 197 -32.17 -9.58 0.80
CA ASP A 197 -31.90 -8.93 2.10
C ASP A 197 -31.44 -7.49 1.87
N PRO A 198 -32.13 -6.48 2.45
CA PRO A 198 -31.78 -5.07 2.30
C PRO A 198 -30.38 -4.74 2.82
N PHE A 199 -29.95 -5.34 3.95
CA PHE A 199 -28.64 -5.12 4.54
C PHE A 199 -27.53 -5.64 3.62
N LEU A 200 -27.65 -6.91 3.15
CA LEU A 200 -26.68 -7.47 2.22
C LEU A 200 -26.62 -6.70 0.91
N THR A 201 -27.76 -6.18 0.44
CA THR A 201 -27.81 -5.36 -0.77
C THR A 201 -27.07 -4.04 -0.58
N LEU A 202 -27.31 -3.34 0.52
CA LEU A 202 -26.59 -2.09 0.85
C LEU A 202 -25.10 -2.34 1.03
N TRP A 203 -24.75 -3.46 1.70
CA TRP A 203 -23.36 -3.85 1.91
C TRP A 203 -22.65 -4.19 0.58
N LEU A 204 -23.30 -4.86 -0.36
CA LEU A 204 -22.77 -5.09 -1.72
C LEU A 204 -22.51 -3.78 -2.46
N VAL A 205 -23.43 -2.81 -2.37
CA VAL A 205 -23.21 -1.49 -2.98
C VAL A 205 -21.99 -0.79 -2.37
N ALA A 206 -21.85 -0.82 -1.05
CA ALA A 206 -20.70 -0.25 -0.35
C ALA A 206 -19.38 -0.93 -0.74
N LEU A 207 -19.36 -2.28 -0.81
CA LEU A 207 -18.20 -3.04 -1.26
C LEU A 207 -17.87 -2.79 -2.73
N GLY A 208 -18.88 -2.67 -3.60
CA GLY A 208 -18.71 -2.30 -5.00
C GLY A 208 -18.07 -0.91 -5.16
N ALA A 209 -18.56 0.07 -4.42
CA ALA A 209 -17.99 1.42 -4.41
C ALA A 209 -16.54 1.41 -3.88
N THR A 210 -16.27 0.65 -2.81
CA THR A 210 -14.91 0.50 -2.25
C THR A 210 -13.98 -0.19 -3.25
N LEU A 211 -14.44 -1.22 -3.96
CA LEU A 211 -13.68 -1.92 -4.99
C LEU A 211 -13.29 -0.98 -6.13
N VAL A 212 -14.23 -0.20 -6.66
CA VAL A 212 -13.96 0.80 -7.71
C VAL A 212 -12.99 1.86 -7.22
N GLY A 213 -13.24 2.44 -6.03
CA GLY A 213 -12.38 3.48 -5.45
C GLY A 213 -10.96 2.99 -5.19
N SER A 214 -10.80 1.80 -4.61
CA SER A 214 -9.47 1.21 -4.36
C SER A 214 -8.75 0.84 -5.66
N PHE A 215 -9.48 0.42 -6.69
CA PHE A 215 -8.91 0.15 -8.00
C PHE A 215 -8.39 1.43 -8.68
N LEU A 216 -9.15 2.52 -8.63
CA LEU A 216 -8.70 3.82 -9.14
C LEU A 216 -7.47 4.33 -8.37
N ALA A 217 -7.47 4.17 -7.04
CA ALA A 217 -6.33 4.50 -6.20
C ALA A 217 -5.10 3.65 -6.57
N PHE A 218 -5.27 2.34 -6.79
CA PHE A 218 -4.20 1.45 -7.24
C PHE A 218 -3.60 1.91 -8.58
N GLU A 219 -4.42 2.21 -9.59
CA GLU A 219 -3.93 2.70 -10.88
C GLU A 219 -3.17 4.02 -10.75
N TYR A 220 -3.67 4.94 -9.94
CA TYR A 220 -2.99 6.20 -9.68
C TYR A 220 -1.63 5.99 -9.00
N GLN A 221 -1.57 5.18 -7.93
CA GLN A 221 -0.34 4.91 -7.19
C GLN A 221 0.68 4.13 -8.04
N ARG A 222 0.22 3.21 -8.89
CA ARG A 222 1.08 2.48 -9.83
C ARG A 222 1.79 3.43 -10.81
N LYS A 223 1.04 4.34 -11.41
CA LYS A 223 1.59 5.37 -12.30
C LYS A 223 2.53 6.31 -11.55
N LYS A 224 2.11 6.79 -10.40
CA LYS A 224 2.90 7.68 -9.54
C LYS A 224 4.22 7.04 -9.10
N ARG A 225 4.22 5.75 -8.73
CA ARG A 225 5.43 5.00 -8.38
C ARG A 225 6.42 4.97 -9.53
N VAL A 226 5.98 4.54 -10.72
CA VAL A 226 6.86 4.36 -11.87
C VAL A 226 7.32 5.71 -12.42
N TYR A 227 6.40 6.59 -12.75
CA TYR A 227 6.73 7.89 -13.37
C TYR A 227 7.41 8.86 -12.39
N GLY A 228 7.04 8.79 -11.11
CA GLY A 228 7.69 9.59 -10.06
C GLY A 228 9.17 9.23 -9.87
N ARG A 229 9.54 7.95 -10.00
CA ARG A 229 10.95 7.52 -9.96
C ARG A 229 11.77 8.14 -11.11
N PHE A 230 11.20 8.19 -12.30
CA PHE A 230 11.85 8.86 -13.42
C PHE A 230 11.96 10.37 -13.21
N GLY A 231 10.93 11.02 -12.66
CA GLY A 231 10.98 12.43 -12.29
C GLY A 231 12.06 12.75 -11.27
N MET A 232 12.19 11.92 -10.22
CA MET A 232 13.26 12.06 -9.22
C MET A 232 14.64 11.82 -9.81
N PHE A 233 14.78 10.83 -10.69
CA PHE A 233 16.04 10.57 -11.41
C PHE A 233 16.46 11.79 -12.23
N LEU A 234 15.53 12.40 -12.97
CA LEU A 234 15.78 13.63 -13.74
C LEU A 234 16.22 14.78 -12.85
N ALA A 235 15.53 15.00 -11.72
CA ALA A 235 15.88 16.07 -10.80
C ALA A 235 17.29 15.91 -10.24
N LEU A 236 17.70 14.67 -9.93
CA LEU A 236 19.05 14.38 -9.47
C LEU A 236 20.11 14.50 -10.57
N SER A 237 19.76 14.10 -11.81
CA SER A 237 20.68 14.19 -12.94
C SER A 237 20.92 15.64 -13.40
N ASN A 238 19.98 16.56 -13.07
CA ASN A 238 20.09 18.00 -13.36
C ASN A 238 20.76 18.79 -12.23
N SER A 239 20.85 18.22 -11.03
CA SER A 239 21.58 18.90 -9.95
C SER A 239 23.06 18.92 -10.31
N PRO A 240 23.71 20.10 -10.31
CA PRO A 240 25.17 20.15 -10.44
C PRO A 240 25.74 19.29 -9.34
N HIS A 241 26.49 18.25 -9.71
CA HIS A 241 27.26 17.48 -8.74
C HIS A 241 28.16 18.48 -8.03
N GLU A 242 27.85 18.82 -6.78
CA GLU A 242 28.86 19.33 -5.88
C GLU A 242 29.93 18.23 -5.83
N GLU A 243 31.01 18.42 -6.58
CA GLU A 243 32.20 17.58 -6.43
C GLU A 243 32.50 17.52 -4.95
N PRO A 244 32.58 16.31 -4.36
CA PRO A 244 33.01 16.20 -2.98
C PRO A 244 34.34 16.92 -2.90
N ALA A 245 34.40 17.99 -2.09
CA ALA A 245 35.60 18.76 -1.86
C ALA A 245 36.66 17.77 -1.39
N HIS A 246 37.43 17.25 -2.37
CA HIS A 246 38.62 16.45 -2.06
C HIS A 246 39.52 17.36 -1.21
N GLY A 247 39.57 17.08 0.08
CA GLY A 247 40.38 17.74 1.03
C GLY A 247 41.81 17.85 0.46
N LYS A 248 42.19 19.09 0.22
CA LYS A 248 43.61 19.41 0.12
C LYS A 248 44.20 19.20 1.51
N THR A 249 44.87 18.06 1.66
CA THR A 249 45.85 17.86 2.73
C THR A 249 47.05 18.75 2.52
#